data_85d3add870b0786ef34449eadf64f38d
#
_entry.id   85d3add870b0786ef34449eadf64f38d
#
_cell.length_a   1.000
_cell.length_b   1.000
_cell.length_c   1.000
_cell.angle_alpha   90.00
_cell.angle_beta   90.00
_cell.angle_gamma   90.00
#
_symmetry.space_group_name_H-M   'P 1'
#
loop_
_entity.id
_entity.type
_entity.pdbx_description
1 polymer ?
#
loop_
_entity_poly.entity_id
_entity_poly.type
_entity_poly.pdbx_seq_one_letter_code
_entity_poly.pdbx_strand_id
1 'polypeptide(L)'
;VGRVSASGLLKIWVDDDLQCERELPCGEGLGKESVYRPQWKLWETTYDEDVAVDIPAGTHRIRVENSGRDWVTASGYRFTGCQVLVRPNVLVCGMKSEPLAILWLQNLDSSWYQHGQGTVPPVAGFRLVVRGLADGPYDVEWWDTWKGVPVRTDQVEARGGGLPLTVPELQTDTAAQIRAR
;
A
#
# COMPACT_ATOMS: atom_id res chain seq x y z
N VAL A 1 -11.38 6.16 15.29
CA VAL A 1 -12.55 6.66 14.54
C VAL A 1 -12.70 8.14 14.75
N GLY A 2 -12.71 8.91 13.68
CA GLY A 2 -12.85 10.37 13.73
C GLY A 2 -14.31 10.81 13.60
N ARG A 3 -14.78 10.99 12.36
CA ARG A 3 -16.12 11.48 12.05
C ARG A 3 -16.94 10.45 11.28
N VAL A 4 -18.24 10.49 11.50
CA VAL A 4 -19.20 9.58 10.88
C VAL A 4 -20.36 10.41 10.30
N SER A 5 -20.88 10.02 9.15
CA SER A 5 -22.04 10.59 8.49
C SER A 5 -23.22 9.61 8.51
N ALA A 6 -24.41 10.11 8.75
CA ALA A 6 -25.70 9.39 8.84
C ALA A 6 -25.71 8.26 9.87
N SER A 7 -24.93 7.23 9.68
CA SER A 7 -24.59 6.18 10.65
C SER A 7 -23.48 5.29 10.12
N GLY A 8 -22.60 4.83 10.99
CA GLY A 8 -21.58 3.85 10.69
C GLY A 8 -21.81 2.51 11.40
N LEU A 9 -21.32 1.44 10.80
CA LEU A 9 -21.17 0.15 11.46
C LEU A 9 -19.76 -0.35 11.20
N LEU A 10 -18.89 -0.11 12.17
CA LEU A 10 -17.48 -0.49 12.09
C LEU A 10 -17.34 -1.97 12.42
N LYS A 11 -16.65 -2.70 11.55
CA LYS A 11 -16.27 -4.08 11.75
C LYS A 11 -14.77 -4.23 11.60
N ILE A 12 -14.14 -4.93 12.53
CA ILE A 12 -12.71 -5.24 12.47
C ILE A 12 -12.53 -6.74 12.55
N TRP A 13 -11.85 -7.28 11.55
CA TRP A 13 -11.56 -8.69 11.40
C TRP A 13 -10.07 -8.93 11.52
N VAL A 14 -9.70 -10.01 12.18
CA VAL A 14 -8.34 -10.56 12.15
C VAL A 14 -8.43 -11.90 11.45
N ASP A 15 -7.81 -12.00 10.27
CA ASP A 15 -8.03 -13.07 9.30
C ASP A 15 -9.52 -13.15 8.91
N ASP A 16 -10.21 -14.23 9.27
CA ASP A 16 -11.62 -14.40 9.00
C ASP A 16 -12.50 -14.27 10.27
N ASP A 17 -11.90 -13.98 11.42
CA ASP A 17 -12.59 -13.84 12.70
C ASP A 17 -12.97 -12.37 12.98
N LEU A 18 -14.24 -12.14 13.25
CA LEU A 18 -14.75 -10.82 13.65
C LEU A 18 -14.36 -10.52 15.09
N GLN A 19 -13.46 -9.55 15.28
CA GLN A 19 -12.97 -9.15 16.61
C GLN A 19 -13.77 -7.99 17.19
N CYS A 20 -14.32 -7.12 16.36
CA CYS A 20 -15.10 -5.98 16.80
C CYS A 20 -16.23 -5.68 15.82
N GLU A 21 -17.42 -5.46 16.38
CA GLU A 21 -18.55 -4.86 15.67
C GLU A 21 -19.09 -3.73 16.53
N ARG A 22 -19.13 -2.52 15.97
CA ARG A 22 -19.54 -1.34 16.71
C ARG A 22 -20.41 -0.42 15.87
N GLU A 23 -21.60 -0.16 16.39
CA GLU A 23 -22.47 0.87 15.84
C GLU A 23 -21.95 2.28 16.18
N LEU A 24 -22.03 3.15 15.19
CA LEU A 24 -21.66 4.55 15.27
C LEU A 24 -22.85 5.41 14.81
N PRO A 25 -23.86 5.57 15.65
CA PRO A 25 -25.06 6.34 15.30
C PRO A 25 -24.73 7.83 15.17
N CYS A 26 -25.50 8.53 14.32
CA CYS A 26 -25.40 9.98 14.20
C CYS A 26 -26.72 10.63 14.61
N GLY A 27 -26.63 11.72 15.38
CA GLY A 27 -27.81 12.42 15.87
C GLY A 27 -27.45 13.52 16.87
N GLU A 28 -28.44 14.28 17.26
CA GLU A 28 -28.27 15.36 18.24
C GLU A 28 -27.74 14.82 19.58
N GLY A 29 -26.68 15.44 20.10
CA GLY A 29 -26.06 15.08 21.37
C GLY A 29 -25.25 13.79 21.39
N LEU A 30 -25.02 13.15 20.23
CA LEU A 30 -24.19 11.96 20.11
C LEU A 30 -22.72 12.30 19.86
N GLY A 31 -21.81 11.42 20.32
CA GLY A 31 -20.38 11.61 20.19
C GLY A 31 -19.85 12.81 20.97
N LYS A 32 -18.70 13.33 20.55
CA LYS A 32 -18.13 14.57 21.12
C LYS A 32 -18.82 15.81 20.57
N GLU A 33 -19.22 15.78 19.33
CA GLU A 33 -19.87 16.86 18.62
C GLU A 33 -20.77 16.29 17.52
N SER A 34 -21.95 16.86 17.34
CA SER A 34 -22.87 16.48 16.26
C SER A 34 -23.38 17.71 15.55
N VAL A 35 -23.34 17.69 14.22
CA VAL A 35 -23.77 18.80 13.36
C VAL A 35 -24.80 18.28 12.36
N TYR A 36 -25.97 18.93 12.35
CA TYR A 36 -26.97 18.66 11.31
C TYR A 36 -26.60 19.36 10.00
N ARG A 37 -26.66 18.63 8.89
CA ARG A 37 -26.39 19.13 7.55
C ARG A 37 -27.70 19.25 6.75
N PRO A 38 -28.34 20.43 6.75
CA PRO A 38 -29.67 20.60 6.14
C PRO A 38 -29.72 20.24 4.64
N GLN A 39 -28.63 20.53 3.91
CA GLN A 39 -28.53 20.28 2.48
C GLN A 39 -28.60 18.80 2.13
N TRP A 40 -28.21 17.91 3.06
CA TRP A 40 -28.23 16.45 2.87
C TRP A 40 -29.25 15.77 3.79
N LYS A 41 -29.89 16.51 4.69
CA LYS A 41 -30.85 16.01 5.69
C LYS A 41 -30.29 14.88 6.54
N LEU A 42 -29.04 15.02 6.98
CA LEU A 42 -28.35 14.06 7.81
C LEU A 42 -27.55 14.72 8.94
N TRP A 43 -27.16 13.91 9.92
CA TRP A 43 -26.25 14.29 10.97
C TRP A 43 -24.84 13.78 10.67
N GLU A 44 -23.83 14.61 10.96
CA GLU A 44 -22.45 14.21 11.08
C GLU A 44 -22.07 14.25 12.55
N THR A 45 -21.47 13.16 13.05
CA THR A 45 -21.07 13.02 14.45
C THR A 45 -19.57 12.77 14.53
N THR A 46 -18.87 13.56 15.33
CA THR A 46 -17.45 13.39 15.66
C THR A 46 -17.33 12.52 16.89
N TYR A 47 -16.68 11.39 16.78
CA TYR A 47 -16.37 10.49 17.88
C TYR A 47 -14.98 10.78 18.44
N ASP A 48 -13.98 10.84 17.59
CA ASP A 48 -12.57 11.07 17.94
C ASP A 48 -12.11 10.14 19.07
N GLU A 49 -12.27 8.85 18.86
CA GLU A 49 -11.95 7.80 19.82
C GLU A 49 -11.23 6.61 19.18
N ASP A 50 -10.44 5.92 19.98
CA ASP A 50 -9.74 4.71 19.58
C ASP A 50 -10.67 3.49 19.76
N VAL A 51 -10.63 2.59 18.79
CA VAL A 51 -11.22 1.26 18.88
C VAL A 51 -10.09 0.25 18.87
N ALA A 52 -9.90 -0.45 19.98
CA ALA A 52 -8.81 -1.41 20.15
C ALA A 52 -9.31 -2.83 19.93
N VAL A 53 -8.47 -3.65 19.31
CA VAL A 53 -8.64 -5.09 19.18
C VAL A 53 -7.31 -5.80 19.47
N ASP A 54 -7.37 -6.96 20.08
CA ASP A 54 -6.19 -7.79 20.33
C ASP A 54 -5.87 -8.61 19.08
N ILE A 55 -4.60 -8.61 18.69
CA ILE A 55 -4.09 -9.38 17.56
C ILE A 55 -3.13 -10.42 18.12
N PRO A 56 -3.32 -11.73 17.86
CA PRO A 56 -2.41 -12.78 18.31
C PRO A 56 -1.00 -12.56 17.74
N ALA A 57 -0.01 -13.25 18.31
CA ALA A 57 1.32 -13.27 17.75
C ALA A 57 1.34 -14.05 16.43
N GLY A 58 1.95 -13.48 15.40
CA GLY A 58 2.03 -14.12 14.07
C GLY A 58 1.93 -13.14 12.92
N THR A 59 1.58 -13.68 11.75
CA THR A 59 1.28 -12.90 10.55
C THR A 59 -0.21 -12.99 10.30
N HIS A 60 -0.89 -11.85 10.34
CA HIS A 60 -2.33 -11.77 10.23
C HIS A 60 -2.76 -10.77 9.17
N ARG A 61 -3.94 -10.99 8.59
CA ARG A 61 -4.61 -10.02 7.73
C ARG A 61 -5.66 -9.28 8.56
N ILE A 62 -5.54 -7.96 8.63
CA ILE A 62 -6.52 -7.12 9.32
C ILE A 62 -7.40 -6.48 8.25
N ARG A 63 -8.71 -6.64 8.41
CA ARG A 63 -9.72 -6.01 7.58
C ARG A 63 -10.56 -5.09 8.44
N VAL A 64 -10.64 -3.82 8.02
CA VAL A 64 -11.50 -2.81 8.62
C VAL A 64 -12.58 -2.47 7.62
N GLU A 65 -13.82 -2.58 8.02
CA GLU A 65 -14.98 -2.42 7.17
C GLU A 65 -16.00 -1.49 7.83
N ASN A 66 -16.59 -0.62 7.03
CA ASN A 66 -17.79 0.10 7.41
C ASN A 66 -18.96 -0.43 6.58
N SER A 67 -19.89 -1.09 7.21
CA SER A 67 -21.14 -1.56 6.61
C SER A 67 -22.36 -0.74 7.04
N GLY A 68 -22.12 0.49 7.54
CA GLY A 68 -23.17 1.47 7.86
C GLY A 68 -23.75 2.16 6.63
N ARG A 69 -24.55 3.19 6.87
CA ARG A 69 -25.31 3.89 5.82
C ARG A 69 -24.46 4.85 4.98
N ASP A 70 -23.37 5.38 5.57
CA ASP A 70 -22.56 6.39 4.93
C ASP A 70 -21.09 6.25 5.38
N TRP A 71 -20.25 7.24 5.15
CA TRP A 71 -18.82 7.18 5.41
C TRP A 71 -18.46 7.27 6.91
N VAL A 72 -17.35 6.63 7.24
CA VAL A 72 -16.64 6.73 8.51
C VAL A 72 -15.20 7.12 8.22
N THR A 73 -14.67 8.11 8.94
CA THR A 73 -13.26 8.47 8.84
C THR A 73 -12.43 7.73 9.89
N ALA A 74 -11.32 7.15 9.47
CA ALA A 74 -10.25 6.69 10.35
C ALA A 74 -9.06 7.62 10.19
N SER A 75 -8.61 8.25 11.28
CA SER A 75 -7.47 9.17 11.26
C SER A 75 -6.12 8.45 11.24
N GLY A 76 -6.09 7.16 11.57
CA GLY A 76 -4.88 6.34 11.54
C GLY A 76 -5.08 4.98 12.20
N TYR A 77 -4.04 4.17 12.08
CA TYR A 77 -3.92 2.86 12.72
C TYR A 77 -2.67 2.84 13.58
N ARG A 78 -2.79 2.39 14.82
CA ARG A 78 -1.68 2.26 15.75
C ARG A 78 -1.52 0.79 16.11
N PHE A 79 -0.33 0.26 15.93
CA PHE A 79 0.02 -1.10 16.33
C PHE A 79 1.02 -1.05 17.47
N THR A 80 0.81 -1.85 18.51
CA THR A 80 1.71 -2.02 19.65
C THR A 80 2.24 -3.46 19.67
N GLY A 81 3.47 -3.65 20.12
CA GLY A 81 4.08 -4.98 20.21
C GLY A 81 4.43 -5.64 18.87
N CYS A 82 4.40 -4.90 17.75
CA CYS A 82 4.77 -5.39 16.43
C CYS A 82 6.15 -4.84 16.01
N GLN A 83 6.86 -5.62 15.21
CA GLN A 83 7.97 -5.10 14.42
C GLN A 83 7.41 -4.51 13.12
N VAL A 84 7.56 -3.21 12.96
CA VAL A 84 7.27 -2.57 11.68
C VAL A 84 8.39 -2.95 10.72
N LEU A 85 8.11 -3.88 9.81
CA LEU A 85 8.97 -4.07 8.66
C LEU A 85 8.73 -2.87 7.74
N VAL A 86 9.58 -1.86 7.85
CA VAL A 86 9.58 -0.75 6.90
C VAL A 86 9.99 -1.32 5.54
N ARG A 87 9.00 -1.69 4.74
CA ARG A 87 9.23 -2.00 3.33
C ARG A 87 9.15 -0.69 2.57
N PRO A 88 10.06 -0.46 1.63
CA PRO A 88 9.91 0.67 0.72
C PRO A 88 8.53 0.62 0.07
N ASN A 89 7.88 1.77 -0.03
CA ASN A 89 6.56 1.89 -0.65
C ASN A 89 6.72 1.88 -2.19
N VAL A 90 6.99 0.69 -2.73
CA VAL A 90 7.28 0.47 -4.15
C VAL A 90 6.19 -0.40 -4.76
N LEU A 91 5.51 0.15 -5.76
CA LEU A 91 4.67 -0.64 -6.66
C LEU A 91 5.56 -1.35 -7.69
N VAL A 92 5.32 -2.63 -7.89
CA VAL A 92 5.99 -3.42 -8.94
C VAL A 92 4.92 -4.02 -9.84
N CYS A 93 4.95 -3.65 -11.11
CA CYS A 93 4.15 -4.24 -12.16
C CYS A 93 5.05 -4.94 -13.17
N GLY A 94 4.58 -6.03 -13.77
CA GLY A 94 5.37 -6.73 -14.76
C GLY A 94 4.54 -7.63 -15.67
N MET A 95 5.09 -7.90 -16.84
CA MET A 95 4.58 -8.88 -17.79
C MET A 95 5.74 -9.74 -18.27
N LYS A 96 5.45 -10.98 -18.57
CA LYS A 96 6.44 -11.91 -19.14
C LYS A 96 5.86 -12.73 -20.27
N SER A 97 6.70 -13.00 -21.24
CA SER A 97 6.55 -14.07 -22.23
C SER A 97 7.94 -14.66 -22.46
N GLU A 98 8.07 -15.86 -22.94
CA GLU A 98 9.39 -16.35 -23.34
C GLU A 98 9.81 -15.69 -24.66
N PRO A 99 11.06 -15.18 -24.76
CA PRO A 99 12.17 -15.12 -23.80
C PRO A 99 12.30 -13.77 -23.07
N LEU A 100 11.24 -12.96 -22.96
CA LEU A 100 11.25 -11.58 -22.53
C LEU A 100 10.40 -11.38 -21.28
N ALA A 101 10.90 -10.61 -20.32
CA ALA A 101 10.07 -10.02 -19.28
C ALA A 101 10.34 -8.51 -19.20
N ILE A 102 9.30 -7.76 -18.84
CA ILE A 102 9.38 -6.33 -18.58
C ILE A 102 8.82 -6.03 -17.21
N LEU A 103 9.45 -5.10 -16.50
CA LEU A 103 9.01 -4.60 -15.21
C LEU A 103 8.87 -3.08 -15.29
N TRP A 104 7.95 -2.56 -14.50
CA TRP A 104 7.86 -1.15 -14.15
C TRP A 104 7.73 -1.04 -12.63
N LEU A 105 8.55 -0.19 -12.04
CA LEU A 105 8.60 0.03 -10.60
C LEU A 105 8.38 1.52 -10.32
N GLN A 106 7.55 1.81 -9.33
CA GLN A 106 7.24 3.16 -8.91
C GLN A 106 7.45 3.34 -7.41
N ASN A 107 8.15 4.39 -7.03
CA ASN A 107 8.16 4.89 -5.66
C ASN A 107 6.82 5.59 -5.38
N LEU A 108 5.94 4.94 -4.61
CA LEU A 108 4.59 5.45 -4.32
C LEU A 108 4.60 6.69 -3.42
N ASP A 109 5.70 6.96 -2.71
CA ASP A 109 5.87 8.19 -1.96
C ASP A 109 6.20 9.37 -2.88
N SER A 110 6.62 9.10 -4.14
CA SER A 110 6.86 10.10 -5.16
C SER A 110 5.56 10.51 -5.87
N SER A 111 4.68 11.19 -5.16
CA SER A 111 3.44 11.74 -5.71
C SER A 111 3.49 13.27 -5.80
N TRP A 112 2.64 13.87 -6.64
CA TRP A 112 2.52 15.32 -6.76
C TRP A 112 2.26 15.99 -5.40
N TYR A 113 1.50 15.35 -4.54
CA TYR A 113 1.17 15.85 -3.21
C TYR A 113 2.40 15.87 -2.31
N GLN A 114 3.17 14.77 -2.28
CA GLN A 114 4.39 14.67 -1.48
C GLN A 114 5.48 15.64 -1.96
N HIS A 115 5.63 15.81 -3.28
CA HIS A 115 6.53 16.81 -3.84
C HIS A 115 6.14 18.24 -3.44
N GLY A 116 4.84 18.52 -3.28
CA GLY A 116 4.35 19.79 -2.75
C GLY A 116 4.63 20.01 -1.26
N GLN A 117 4.89 18.95 -0.49
CA GLN A 117 5.24 19.02 0.94
C GLN A 117 6.74 19.06 1.21
N GLY A 118 7.57 18.81 0.20
CA GLY A 118 9.02 18.80 0.34
C GLY A 118 9.71 17.76 -0.55
N THR A 119 10.93 17.41 -0.19
CA THR A 119 11.69 16.41 -0.93
C THR A 119 11.26 15.01 -0.56
N VAL A 120 10.89 14.21 -1.55
CA VAL A 120 10.63 12.78 -1.39
C VAL A 120 11.96 12.02 -1.43
N PRO A 121 12.30 11.23 -0.41
CA PRO A 121 13.54 10.47 -0.42
C PRO A 121 13.49 9.35 -1.48
N PRO A 122 14.61 9.12 -2.19
CA PRO A 122 14.69 8.00 -3.11
C PRO A 122 14.70 6.66 -2.36
N VAL A 123 14.20 5.62 -3.00
CA VAL A 123 14.33 4.25 -2.50
C VAL A 123 15.64 3.65 -3.02
N ALA A 124 16.59 3.41 -2.11
CA ALA A 124 17.87 2.79 -2.41
C ALA A 124 17.94 1.33 -1.90
N GLY A 125 18.69 0.49 -2.59
CA GLY A 125 18.94 -0.89 -2.17
C GLY A 125 17.74 -1.82 -2.24
N PHE A 126 16.67 -1.45 -2.95
CA PHE A 126 15.49 -2.29 -3.12
C PHE A 126 15.84 -3.54 -3.93
N ARG A 127 15.40 -4.70 -3.43
CA ARG A 127 15.63 -6.01 -4.06
C ARG A 127 14.31 -6.71 -4.29
N LEU A 128 14.21 -7.41 -5.40
CA LEU A 128 13.07 -8.24 -5.74
C LEU A 128 13.51 -9.53 -6.43
N VAL A 129 12.61 -10.50 -6.53
CA VAL A 129 12.83 -11.74 -7.28
C VAL A 129 11.72 -11.88 -8.31
N VAL A 130 12.09 -11.89 -9.58
CA VAL A 130 11.17 -12.20 -10.68
C VAL A 130 11.03 -13.73 -10.77
N ARG A 131 9.80 -14.20 -10.58
CA ARG A 131 9.51 -15.64 -10.53
C ARG A 131 9.00 -16.20 -11.86
N GLY A 132 9.21 -17.51 -12.04
CA GLY A 132 8.71 -18.26 -13.18
C GLY A 132 9.46 -17.97 -14.48
N LEU A 133 10.74 -17.63 -14.39
CA LEU A 133 11.69 -17.63 -15.50
C LEU A 133 12.42 -18.97 -15.54
N ALA A 134 12.85 -19.39 -16.73
CA ALA A 134 13.73 -20.55 -16.87
C ALA A 134 15.08 -20.29 -16.20
N ASP A 135 15.73 -21.33 -15.68
CA ASP A 135 17.06 -21.20 -15.11
C ASP A 135 18.07 -20.87 -16.21
N GLY A 136 19.02 -19.99 -15.94
CA GLY A 136 20.04 -19.56 -16.87
C GLY A 136 20.39 -18.07 -16.78
N PRO A 137 21.30 -17.61 -17.67
CA PRO A 137 21.77 -16.23 -17.69
C PRO A 137 20.76 -15.29 -18.37
N TYR A 138 20.62 -14.10 -17.81
CA TYR A 138 19.77 -13.03 -18.32
C TYR A 138 20.53 -11.71 -18.38
N ASP A 139 20.25 -10.90 -19.40
CA ASP A 139 20.58 -9.50 -19.44
C ASP A 139 19.38 -8.68 -18.93
N VAL A 140 19.64 -7.78 -17.99
CA VAL A 140 18.64 -6.90 -17.38
C VAL A 140 19.02 -5.47 -17.68
N GLU A 141 18.27 -4.83 -18.55
CA GLU A 141 18.48 -3.45 -18.98
C GLU A 141 17.49 -2.53 -18.24
N TRP A 142 18.02 -1.62 -17.42
CA TRP A 142 17.24 -0.62 -16.66
C TRP A 142 17.11 0.67 -17.43
N TRP A 143 15.93 1.28 -17.36
CA TRP A 143 15.57 2.45 -18.16
C TRP A 143 15.14 3.62 -17.28
N ASP A 144 15.63 4.82 -17.64
CA ASP A 144 15.04 6.10 -17.24
C ASP A 144 13.76 6.28 -18.07
N THR A 145 12.63 6.14 -17.42
CA THR A 145 11.31 6.18 -18.07
C THR A 145 10.95 7.58 -18.60
N TRP A 146 11.52 8.62 -17.99
CA TRP A 146 11.29 10.00 -18.40
C TRP A 146 12.09 10.38 -19.65
N LYS A 147 13.31 9.90 -19.77
CA LYS A 147 14.18 10.15 -20.92
C LYS A 147 14.06 9.09 -22.01
N GLY A 148 13.51 7.92 -21.68
CA GLY A 148 13.41 6.81 -22.63
C GLY A 148 14.77 6.24 -23.03
N VAL A 149 15.74 6.23 -22.12
CA VAL A 149 17.11 5.72 -22.37
C VAL A 149 17.51 4.69 -21.33
N PRO A 150 18.34 3.69 -21.69
CA PRO A 150 18.91 2.76 -20.74
C PRO A 150 19.92 3.50 -19.84
N VAL A 151 19.89 3.14 -18.54
CA VAL A 151 20.79 3.74 -17.51
C VAL A 151 21.75 2.73 -16.91
N ARG A 152 21.42 1.44 -16.95
CA ARG A 152 22.25 0.36 -16.43
C ARG A 152 21.89 -0.97 -17.07
N THR A 153 22.88 -1.81 -17.31
CA THR A 153 22.68 -3.21 -17.70
C THR A 153 23.37 -4.13 -16.72
N ASP A 154 22.63 -5.11 -16.20
CA ASP A 154 23.14 -6.12 -15.29
C ASP A 154 23.08 -7.50 -15.98
N GLN A 155 24.06 -8.36 -15.67
CA GLN A 155 24.03 -9.77 -16.04
C GLN A 155 23.70 -10.57 -14.78
N VAL A 156 22.58 -11.29 -14.81
CA VAL A 156 22.06 -11.99 -13.62
C VAL A 156 21.66 -13.41 -14.01
N GLU A 157 21.87 -14.36 -13.12
CA GLU A 157 21.50 -15.75 -13.32
C GLU A 157 20.22 -16.09 -12.57
N ALA A 158 19.23 -16.63 -13.28
CA ALA A 158 18.04 -17.22 -12.67
C ALA A 158 18.33 -18.64 -12.18
N ARG A 159 17.88 -18.94 -10.97
CA ARG A 159 18.01 -20.28 -10.36
C ARG A 159 16.74 -20.65 -9.62
N GLY A 160 16.31 -21.91 -9.78
CA GLY A 160 15.08 -22.40 -9.16
C GLY A 160 13.82 -21.59 -9.58
N GLY A 161 13.80 -21.13 -10.82
CA GLY A 161 12.71 -20.31 -11.36
C GLY A 161 12.66 -18.87 -10.84
N GLY A 162 13.73 -18.37 -10.20
CA GLY A 162 13.81 -17.05 -9.63
C GLY A 162 15.01 -16.24 -10.10
N LEU A 163 14.79 -15.01 -10.59
CA LEU A 163 15.83 -14.07 -10.96
C LEU A 163 15.94 -12.96 -9.89
N PRO A 164 17.00 -12.95 -9.08
CA PRO A 164 17.19 -11.90 -8.06
C PRO A 164 17.67 -10.61 -8.71
N LEU A 165 16.99 -9.50 -8.44
CA LEU A 165 17.34 -8.19 -8.97
C LEU A 165 17.63 -7.21 -7.86
N THR A 166 18.65 -6.35 -8.05
CA THR A 166 18.89 -5.14 -7.25
C THR A 166 18.51 -3.95 -8.10
N VAL A 167 17.46 -3.27 -7.70
CA VAL A 167 16.91 -2.11 -8.42
C VAL A 167 17.86 -0.92 -8.31
N PRO A 168 18.08 -0.12 -9.37
CA PRO A 168 18.73 1.19 -9.26
C PRO A 168 18.04 2.07 -8.23
N GLU A 169 18.70 3.11 -7.78
CA GLU A 169 18.06 4.11 -6.92
C GLU A 169 16.79 4.64 -7.60
N LEU A 170 15.66 4.53 -6.90
CA LEU A 170 14.34 4.82 -7.41
C LEU A 170 13.84 6.15 -6.85
N GLN A 171 14.01 7.23 -7.60
CA GLN A 171 13.49 8.54 -7.22
C GLN A 171 11.98 8.61 -7.47
N THR A 172 11.55 8.32 -8.68
CA THR A 172 10.15 8.31 -9.12
C THR A 172 9.74 6.92 -9.58
N ASP A 173 10.19 6.54 -10.76
CA ASP A 173 9.94 5.24 -11.36
C ASP A 173 11.11 4.80 -12.24
N THR A 174 11.15 3.53 -12.57
CA THR A 174 12.09 2.92 -13.50
C THR A 174 11.45 1.73 -14.19
N ALA A 175 11.94 1.38 -15.36
CA ALA A 175 11.55 0.16 -16.05
C ALA A 175 12.75 -0.79 -16.20
N ALA A 176 12.48 -2.08 -16.35
CA ALA A 176 13.50 -3.06 -16.70
C ALA A 176 13.03 -3.94 -17.85
N GLN A 177 13.91 -4.18 -18.80
CA GLN A 177 13.76 -5.20 -19.82
C GLN A 177 14.69 -6.37 -19.47
N ILE A 178 14.17 -7.57 -19.43
CA ILE A 178 14.86 -8.80 -19.01
C ILE A 178 14.83 -9.77 -20.18
N ARG A 179 15.98 -10.17 -20.68
CA ARG A 179 16.10 -11.10 -21.82
C ARG A 179 17.00 -12.27 -21.47
N ALA A 180 16.56 -13.48 -21.81
CA ALA A 180 17.41 -14.66 -21.79
C ALA A 180 18.56 -14.50 -22.80
N ARG A 181 19.75 -14.97 -22.43
CA ARG A 181 20.95 -14.96 -23.27
C ARG A 181 21.09 -16.24 -24.07
#